data_60e064c17c505dbee38cd9418a617e64
#
_entry.id   60e064c17c505dbee38cd9418a617e64
#
_cell.length_a   1.000
_cell.length_b   1.000
_cell.length_c   1.000
_cell.angle_alpha   90.00
_cell.angle_beta   90.00
_cell.angle_gamma   90.00
#
_symmetry.space_group_name_H-M   'P 1'
#
loop_
_entity.id
_entity.type
_entity.pdbx_description
1 polymer ?
#
loop_
_entity_poly.entity_id
_entity_poly.type
_entity_poly.pdbx_seq_one_letter_code
_entity_poly.pdbx_strand_id
1 'polypeptide(L)'
;MCILGAAISLPAWSQWTWNDPCACAFPVFQNQGFSEEIGKEFQRLPDRAKPEVREAVWNLSQETAGLALCFRTDARELKVRYQVKGGYAMPHMPSTGVSGVDLYQTDGQGRWTICFSNYSFGDTIAYSYQIKNETEGMVSYYLYLPLYNGVKWLQVGVPEGSRFEYVPASTEEPIVVYGTSIAQGACASRPGMAWTTIVQRTLQCPVVNLGFSGNGRLEEGVLDFIGEIPARLYVIDCMANLPDEPDEVIYERALAAVRQLRAKHDTPILLVEHAGYCQAESDTTQFHRYHHTNLALRRAYRTLKEENVPNLFYLSHEELNYHPDSWVDYVHPSDWGMRQQAEAVISKARTILGPIKTK
;
A
#
# COMPACT_ATOMS: atom_id res chain seq x y z
N MET A 1 40.34 -42.99 -40.67
CA MET A 1 40.08 -41.56 -40.51
C MET A 1 38.68 -41.45 -39.98
N CYS A 2 38.52 -41.44 -38.62
CA CYS A 2 37.22 -41.29 -37.96
C CYS A 2 36.95 -39.79 -37.71
N ILE A 3 35.89 -39.27 -38.35
CA ILE A 3 35.42 -37.92 -38.10
C ILE A 3 34.53 -37.96 -36.87
N LEU A 4 35.01 -37.48 -35.72
CA LEU A 4 34.17 -37.20 -34.56
C LEU A 4 33.33 -35.94 -34.86
N GLY A 5 32.05 -36.18 -35.08
CA GLY A 5 31.06 -35.07 -35.11
C GLY A 5 30.84 -34.52 -33.71
N ALA A 6 31.32 -33.33 -33.41
CA ALA A 6 30.96 -32.60 -32.22
C ALA A 6 29.49 -32.16 -32.36
N ALA A 7 28.62 -32.74 -31.56
CA ALA A 7 27.23 -32.24 -31.40
C ALA A 7 27.29 -30.88 -30.70
N ILE A 8 27.04 -29.82 -31.47
CA ILE A 8 26.80 -28.48 -30.90
C ILE A 8 25.43 -28.55 -30.23
N SER A 9 25.41 -28.67 -28.90
CA SER A 9 24.19 -28.48 -28.13
C SER A 9 23.80 -26.99 -28.21
N LEU A 10 22.78 -26.69 -29.00
CA LEU A 10 22.12 -25.39 -28.95
C LEU A 10 21.64 -25.15 -27.51
N PRO A 11 21.81 -23.94 -26.94
CA PRO A 11 21.28 -23.66 -25.62
C PRO A 11 19.76 -23.90 -25.69
N ALA A 12 19.26 -24.81 -24.86
CA ALA A 12 17.84 -25.00 -24.69
C ALA A 12 17.28 -23.68 -24.18
N TRP A 13 16.50 -22.97 -25.00
CA TRP A 13 15.73 -21.81 -24.58
C TRP A 13 14.83 -22.30 -23.46
N SER A 14 15.06 -21.88 -22.20
CA SER A 14 14.23 -22.30 -21.09
C SER A 14 12.78 -21.89 -21.39
N GLN A 15 11.91 -22.88 -21.53
CA GLN A 15 10.47 -22.61 -21.66
C GLN A 15 10.00 -22.08 -20.32
N TRP A 16 9.01 -21.19 -20.35
CA TRP A 16 8.49 -20.51 -19.16
C TRP A 16 7.07 -20.99 -18.89
N THR A 17 6.82 -21.40 -17.66
CA THR A 17 5.48 -21.61 -17.13
C THR A 17 4.98 -20.29 -16.57
N TRP A 18 3.84 -19.81 -17.08
CA TRP A 18 3.23 -18.55 -16.68
C TRP A 18 2.03 -18.79 -15.79
N ASN A 19 2.03 -18.15 -14.62
CA ASN A 19 1.04 -18.33 -13.58
C ASN A 19 0.22 -17.05 -13.46
N ASP A 20 -1.08 -17.12 -13.74
CA ASP A 20 -2.04 -16.02 -13.62
C ASP A 20 -2.69 -16.07 -12.23
N PRO A 21 -2.60 -15.02 -11.40
CA PRO A 21 -3.23 -15.00 -10.10
C PRO A 21 -4.76 -15.09 -10.17
N CYS A 22 -5.36 -14.54 -11.24
CA CYS A 22 -6.81 -14.59 -11.45
C CYS A 22 -7.34 -15.98 -11.85
N ALA A 23 -6.46 -16.91 -12.22
CA ALA A 23 -6.82 -18.31 -12.51
C ALA A 23 -6.88 -19.20 -11.26
N CYS A 24 -6.47 -18.71 -10.09
CA CYS A 24 -6.50 -19.48 -8.84
C CYS A 24 -7.93 -19.80 -8.40
N ALA A 25 -8.11 -20.95 -7.73
CA ALA A 25 -9.39 -21.37 -7.19
C ALA A 25 -9.81 -20.60 -5.92
N PHE A 26 -8.89 -19.85 -5.33
CA PHE A 26 -9.05 -19.09 -4.08
C PHE A 26 -8.49 -17.67 -4.25
N PRO A 27 -8.90 -16.71 -3.39
CA PRO A 27 -8.33 -15.36 -3.38
C PRO A 27 -6.84 -15.38 -3.06
N VAL A 28 -6.02 -14.64 -3.82
CA VAL A 28 -4.55 -14.59 -3.68
C VAL A 28 -4.00 -13.19 -3.43
N PHE A 29 -4.84 -12.16 -3.58
CA PHE A 29 -4.41 -10.79 -3.37
C PHE A 29 -4.30 -10.51 -1.87
N GLN A 30 -3.07 -10.29 -1.42
CA GLN A 30 -2.80 -9.85 -0.06
C GLN A 30 -3.22 -8.39 0.12
N ASN A 31 -3.61 -8.02 1.35
CA ASN A 31 -3.98 -6.64 1.72
C ASN A 31 -5.25 -6.10 1.02
N GLN A 32 -6.07 -6.96 0.47
CA GLN A 32 -7.35 -6.58 -0.13
C GLN A 32 -8.45 -6.71 0.93
N GLY A 33 -9.08 -5.58 1.32
CA GLY A 33 -10.03 -5.55 2.44
C GLY A 33 -11.31 -6.34 2.21
N PHE A 34 -11.66 -6.62 0.94
CA PHE A 34 -12.88 -7.32 0.51
C PHE A 34 -12.54 -8.54 -0.36
N SER A 35 -11.52 -9.30 0.03
CA SER A 35 -10.94 -10.36 -0.81
C SER A 35 -11.96 -11.42 -1.26
N GLU A 36 -12.92 -11.79 -0.43
CA GLU A 36 -13.96 -12.77 -0.78
C GLU A 36 -14.98 -12.23 -1.79
N GLU A 37 -15.29 -10.92 -1.72
CA GLU A 37 -16.25 -10.27 -2.60
C GLU A 37 -15.61 -9.86 -3.94
N ILE A 38 -14.42 -9.23 -3.89
CA ILE A 38 -13.68 -8.81 -5.09
C ILE A 38 -13.07 -10.02 -5.81
N GLY A 39 -12.54 -10.96 -5.04
CA GLY A 39 -12.03 -12.22 -5.54
C GLY A 39 -10.81 -12.09 -6.44
N LYS A 40 -11.03 -11.95 -7.74
CA LYS A 40 -9.98 -12.04 -8.78
C LYS A 40 -9.63 -10.72 -9.46
N GLU A 41 -10.17 -9.61 -8.98
CA GLU A 41 -9.97 -8.29 -9.58
C GLU A 41 -8.87 -7.50 -8.88
N PHE A 42 -8.16 -6.68 -9.67
CA PHE A 42 -7.08 -5.80 -9.19
C PHE A 42 -7.64 -4.48 -8.65
N GLN A 43 -8.61 -4.51 -7.72
CA GLN A 43 -9.24 -3.32 -7.16
C GLN A 43 -9.28 -3.35 -5.64
N ARG A 44 -9.51 -2.18 -5.01
CA ARG A 44 -9.44 -2.00 -3.56
C ARG A 44 -10.82 -1.86 -2.89
N LEU A 45 -11.85 -1.48 -3.66
CA LEU A 45 -13.25 -1.46 -3.22
C LEU A 45 -14.08 -2.43 -4.05
N PRO A 46 -15.13 -3.04 -3.46
CA PRO A 46 -16.03 -3.94 -4.19
C PRO A 46 -16.94 -3.16 -5.14
N ASP A 47 -17.48 -3.82 -6.18
CA ASP A 47 -18.29 -3.20 -7.23
C ASP A 47 -19.52 -2.45 -6.70
N ARG A 48 -20.11 -2.92 -5.60
CA ARG A 48 -21.23 -2.24 -4.94
C ARG A 48 -20.88 -0.86 -4.37
N ALA A 49 -19.59 -0.55 -4.22
CA ALA A 49 -19.15 0.77 -3.79
C ALA A 49 -19.33 1.84 -4.88
N LYS A 50 -19.39 1.44 -6.14
CA LYS A 50 -19.46 2.36 -7.27
C LYS A 50 -20.60 3.40 -7.20
N PRO A 51 -21.84 3.04 -6.88
CA PRO A 51 -22.93 4.02 -6.71
C PRO A 51 -22.86 4.77 -5.36
N GLU A 52 -22.13 4.28 -4.36
CA GLU A 52 -22.14 4.78 -2.97
C GLU A 52 -21.02 5.77 -2.66
N VAL A 53 -19.95 5.75 -3.46
CA VAL A 53 -18.80 6.67 -3.29
C VAL A 53 -18.72 7.62 -4.49
N ARG A 54 -18.04 8.77 -4.33
CA ARG A 54 -17.81 9.66 -5.46
C ARG A 54 -17.03 8.96 -6.58
N GLU A 55 -17.33 9.31 -7.82
CA GLU A 55 -16.70 8.76 -9.03
C GLU A 55 -15.15 8.80 -8.95
N ALA A 56 -14.59 9.89 -8.41
CA ALA A 56 -13.13 10.02 -8.23
C ALA A 56 -12.57 8.97 -7.26
N VAL A 57 -13.26 8.67 -6.17
CA VAL A 57 -12.87 7.61 -5.21
C VAL A 57 -12.99 6.24 -5.88
N TRP A 58 -14.08 5.99 -6.59
CA TRP A 58 -14.26 4.75 -7.34
C TRP A 58 -13.15 4.53 -8.35
N ASN A 59 -12.83 5.53 -9.16
CA ASN A 59 -11.76 5.43 -10.17
C ASN A 59 -10.40 5.16 -9.53
N LEU A 60 -10.06 5.84 -8.42
CA LEU A 60 -8.84 5.60 -7.67
C LEU A 60 -8.82 4.21 -7.01
N SER A 61 -9.97 3.66 -6.64
CA SER A 61 -10.05 2.32 -6.06
C SER A 61 -9.65 1.21 -7.04
N GLN A 62 -9.65 1.51 -8.34
CA GLN A 62 -9.20 0.60 -9.40
C GLN A 62 -7.67 0.54 -9.56
N GLU A 63 -6.93 1.39 -8.83
CA GLU A 63 -5.48 1.35 -8.72
C GLU A 63 -5.06 0.41 -7.59
N THR A 64 -3.90 -0.24 -7.74
CA THR A 64 -3.50 -1.39 -6.93
C THR A 64 -2.67 -1.04 -5.69
N ALA A 65 -2.66 0.21 -5.24
CA ALA A 65 -1.87 0.66 -4.09
C ALA A 65 -2.03 -0.25 -2.87
N GLY A 66 -0.93 -0.80 -2.38
CA GLY A 66 -0.89 -1.68 -1.21
C GLY A 66 -1.21 -3.15 -1.50
N LEU A 67 -1.85 -3.48 -2.63
CA LEU A 67 -2.09 -4.86 -3.01
C LEU A 67 -0.77 -5.58 -3.32
N ALA A 68 -0.73 -6.87 -3.02
CA ALA A 68 0.41 -7.70 -3.32
C ALA A 68 -0.01 -9.15 -3.63
N LEU A 69 0.90 -9.90 -4.24
CA LEU A 69 0.81 -11.35 -4.43
C LEU A 69 1.86 -12.03 -3.56
N CYS A 70 1.47 -13.04 -2.81
CA CYS A 70 2.40 -13.92 -2.13
C CYS A 70 2.47 -15.26 -2.86
N PHE A 71 3.67 -15.75 -3.14
CA PHE A 71 3.86 -17.04 -3.80
C PHE A 71 5.15 -17.72 -3.33
N ARG A 72 5.24 -19.02 -3.56
CA ARG A 72 6.41 -19.84 -3.27
C ARG A 72 6.92 -20.51 -4.52
N THR A 73 8.24 -20.59 -4.66
CA THR A 73 8.89 -21.28 -5.79
C THR A 73 10.32 -21.68 -5.43
N ASP A 74 10.83 -22.71 -6.10
CA ASP A 74 12.26 -23.10 -6.08
C ASP A 74 13.03 -22.55 -7.28
N ALA A 75 12.37 -21.78 -8.15
CA ALA A 75 12.99 -21.16 -9.31
C ALA A 75 14.08 -20.16 -8.92
N ARG A 76 15.19 -20.17 -9.68
CA ARG A 76 16.29 -19.20 -9.54
C ARG A 76 16.16 -18.01 -10.48
N GLU A 77 15.26 -18.09 -11.42
CA GLU A 77 14.88 -17.02 -12.34
C GLU A 77 13.40 -16.79 -12.25
N LEU A 78 12.99 -15.52 -12.14
CA LEU A 78 11.59 -15.12 -12.09
C LEU A 78 11.35 -14.05 -13.14
N LYS A 79 10.19 -14.08 -13.77
CA LYS A 79 9.70 -12.99 -14.63
C LYS A 79 8.33 -12.56 -14.18
N VAL A 80 8.06 -11.27 -14.28
CA VAL A 80 6.71 -10.71 -14.10
C VAL A 80 6.39 -9.93 -15.36
N ARG A 81 5.23 -10.18 -15.96
CA ARG A 81 4.73 -9.42 -17.10
C ARG A 81 3.29 -9.00 -16.85
N TYR A 82 2.96 -7.78 -17.25
CA TYR A 82 1.63 -7.24 -17.02
C TYR A 82 1.35 -6.03 -17.91
N GLN A 83 0.08 -5.63 -17.97
CA GLN A 83 -0.36 -4.38 -18.57
C GLN A 83 -1.08 -3.52 -17.53
N VAL A 84 -0.88 -2.21 -17.65
CA VAL A 84 -1.57 -1.22 -16.82
C VAL A 84 -2.64 -0.46 -17.61
N LYS A 85 -3.55 0.19 -16.90
CA LYS A 85 -4.69 0.91 -17.50
C LYS A 85 -4.31 2.34 -17.95
N GLY A 86 -3.38 2.99 -17.24
CA GLY A 86 -2.99 4.40 -17.43
C GLY A 86 -1.56 4.60 -17.93
N GLY A 87 -1.08 5.84 -17.87
CA GLY A 87 0.30 6.23 -18.19
C GLY A 87 1.31 5.64 -17.21
N TYR A 88 2.57 5.53 -17.63
CA TYR A 88 3.59 4.83 -16.84
C TYR A 88 4.20 5.67 -15.72
N ALA A 89 4.21 7.00 -15.84
CA ALA A 89 4.87 7.92 -14.92
C ALA A 89 4.06 9.20 -14.74
N MET A 90 4.40 9.96 -13.70
CA MET A 90 3.92 11.33 -13.46
C MET A 90 5.13 12.27 -13.40
N PRO A 91 4.96 13.60 -13.60
CA PRO A 91 6.07 14.54 -13.54
C PRO A 91 6.89 14.50 -12.23
N HIS A 92 6.25 14.15 -11.12
CA HIS A 92 6.83 14.08 -9.77
C HIS A 92 7.01 12.65 -9.26
N MET A 93 6.68 11.62 -10.07
CA MET A 93 6.77 10.22 -9.65
C MET A 93 7.27 9.33 -10.79
N PRO A 94 8.34 8.54 -10.57
CA PRO A 94 8.93 7.70 -11.62
C PRO A 94 8.02 6.54 -12.02
N SER A 95 8.26 5.97 -13.21
CA SER A 95 7.52 4.80 -13.70
C SER A 95 7.58 3.61 -12.75
N THR A 96 8.68 3.44 -12.04
CA THR A 96 8.86 2.38 -11.03
C THR A 96 7.94 2.54 -9.82
N GLY A 97 7.53 3.77 -9.47
CA GLY A 97 6.55 4.06 -8.43
C GLY A 97 5.13 3.98 -8.95
N VAL A 98 4.84 4.70 -10.06
CA VAL A 98 3.48 4.78 -10.64
C VAL A 98 3.00 3.42 -11.10
N SER A 99 3.81 2.71 -11.88
CA SER A 99 3.39 1.52 -12.64
C SER A 99 4.28 0.29 -12.39
N GLY A 100 5.33 0.40 -11.56
CA GLY A 100 6.25 -0.69 -11.30
C GLY A 100 5.77 -1.68 -10.25
N VAL A 101 6.51 -2.78 -10.13
CA VAL A 101 6.31 -3.80 -9.10
C VAL A 101 7.58 -4.02 -8.31
N ASP A 102 7.46 -4.42 -7.05
CA ASP A 102 8.60 -4.75 -6.18
C ASP A 102 8.50 -6.18 -5.67
N LEU A 103 9.56 -6.94 -5.86
CA LEU A 103 9.67 -8.30 -5.35
C LEU A 103 10.55 -8.36 -4.11
N TYR A 104 10.03 -8.93 -3.05
CA TYR A 104 10.77 -9.25 -1.84
C TYR A 104 10.77 -10.75 -1.59
N GLN A 105 11.93 -11.29 -1.21
CA GLN A 105 12.04 -12.61 -0.60
C GLN A 105 11.80 -12.50 0.90
N THR A 106 11.10 -13.46 1.49
CA THR A 106 10.90 -13.57 2.94
C THR A 106 11.33 -14.93 3.44
N ASP A 107 12.01 -14.96 4.60
CA ASP A 107 12.54 -16.19 5.21
C ASP A 107 11.58 -16.83 6.25
N GLY A 108 10.37 -16.32 6.38
CA GLY A 108 9.41 -16.81 7.39
C GLY A 108 9.77 -16.45 8.84
N GLN A 109 10.93 -15.83 9.09
CA GLN A 109 11.38 -15.32 10.40
C GLN A 109 11.26 -13.79 10.48
N GLY A 110 10.61 -13.18 9.49
CA GLY A 110 10.36 -11.75 9.43
C GLY A 110 11.44 -10.93 8.76
N ARG A 111 12.45 -11.55 8.16
CA ARG A 111 13.42 -10.83 7.34
C ARG A 111 12.91 -10.73 5.90
N TRP A 112 12.92 -9.50 5.39
CA TRP A 112 12.55 -9.17 4.04
C TRP A 112 13.77 -8.68 3.27
N THR A 113 14.04 -9.32 2.13
CA THR A 113 15.16 -8.96 1.25
C THR A 113 14.61 -8.57 -0.11
N ILE A 114 14.92 -7.37 -0.59
CA ILE A 114 14.52 -6.94 -1.93
C ILE A 114 15.26 -7.75 -2.98
N CYS A 115 14.54 -8.17 -4.03
CA CYS A 115 15.13 -8.80 -5.20
C CYS A 115 15.40 -7.74 -6.27
N PHE A 116 16.64 -7.67 -6.75
CA PHE A 116 17.01 -6.78 -7.84
C PHE A 116 16.44 -7.30 -9.17
N SER A 117 15.93 -6.37 -10.00
CA SER A 117 15.36 -6.66 -11.30
C SER A 117 15.96 -5.84 -12.42
N ASN A 118 15.97 -6.42 -13.63
CA ASN A 118 15.96 -5.64 -14.86
C ASN A 118 14.51 -5.48 -15.32
N TYR A 119 14.17 -4.31 -15.85
CA TYR A 119 12.80 -4.02 -16.24
C TYR A 119 12.72 -3.21 -17.52
N SER A 120 11.59 -3.30 -18.20
CA SER A 120 11.22 -2.48 -19.36
C SER A 120 9.78 -2.05 -19.29
N PHE A 121 9.52 -0.80 -19.67
CA PHE A 121 8.18 -0.26 -19.78
C PHE A 121 7.82 -0.13 -21.25
N GLY A 122 6.68 -0.67 -21.63
CA GLY A 122 6.10 -0.71 -22.97
C GLY A 122 4.67 -1.24 -22.86
N ASP A 123 4.03 -1.59 -23.99
CA ASP A 123 2.67 -2.12 -24.01
C ASP A 123 2.49 -3.29 -23.03
N THR A 124 3.53 -4.09 -22.87
CA THR A 124 3.69 -5.02 -21.78
C THR A 124 4.88 -4.59 -20.95
N ILE A 125 4.64 -4.33 -19.66
CA ILE A 125 5.70 -4.08 -18.68
C ILE A 125 6.28 -5.44 -18.28
N ALA A 126 7.60 -5.53 -18.24
CA ALA A 126 8.31 -6.75 -17.91
C ALA A 126 9.40 -6.52 -16.86
N TYR A 127 9.46 -7.40 -15.89
CA TYR A 127 10.50 -7.48 -14.87
C TYR A 127 11.16 -8.84 -14.92
N SER A 128 12.49 -8.91 -14.75
CA SER A 128 13.27 -10.13 -14.70
C SER A 128 14.18 -10.13 -13.49
N TYR A 129 14.13 -11.20 -12.71
CA TYR A 129 14.87 -11.35 -11.46
C TYR A 129 15.80 -12.56 -11.55
N GLN A 130 17.03 -12.39 -11.04
CA GLN A 130 18.00 -13.47 -10.88
C GLN A 130 18.23 -13.68 -9.38
N ILE A 131 17.81 -14.85 -8.87
CA ILE A 131 17.94 -15.20 -7.45
C ILE A 131 19.23 -15.99 -7.25
N LYS A 132 20.24 -15.35 -6.71
CA LYS A 132 21.60 -15.87 -6.56
C LYS A 132 21.96 -16.28 -5.12
N ASN A 133 20.96 -16.45 -4.25
CA ASN A 133 21.21 -16.97 -2.91
C ASN A 133 21.30 -18.52 -2.91
N GLU A 134 21.87 -19.07 -1.85
CA GLU A 134 22.07 -20.53 -1.69
C GLU A 134 20.86 -21.20 -1.02
N THR A 135 19.72 -20.51 -0.87
CA THR A 135 18.54 -21.09 -0.23
C THR A 135 18.01 -22.25 -1.07
N GLU A 136 17.94 -23.43 -0.49
CA GLU A 136 17.39 -24.61 -1.13
C GLU A 136 15.88 -24.72 -0.93
N GLY A 137 15.20 -25.37 -1.87
CA GLY A 137 13.76 -25.66 -1.80
C GLY A 137 12.87 -24.48 -2.16
N MET A 138 11.63 -24.54 -1.71
CA MET A 138 10.60 -23.52 -1.97
C MET A 138 10.84 -22.28 -1.10
N VAL A 139 10.98 -21.12 -1.73
CA VAL A 139 11.20 -19.83 -1.09
C VAL A 139 9.95 -18.97 -1.24
N SER A 140 9.60 -18.23 -0.21
CA SER A 140 8.45 -17.32 -0.22
C SER A 140 8.83 -15.95 -0.76
N TYR A 141 7.98 -15.44 -1.65
CA TYR A 141 8.12 -14.13 -2.28
C TYR A 141 6.85 -13.31 -2.10
N TYR A 142 7.04 -12.01 -2.01
CA TYR A 142 5.99 -11.01 -1.91
C TYR A 142 6.18 -9.99 -3.03
N LEU A 143 5.23 -9.90 -3.95
CA LEU A 143 5.23 -9.00 -5.10
C LEU A 143 4.23 -7.88 -4.86
N TYR A 144 4.71 -6.69 -4.50
CA TYR A 144 3.88 -5.48 -4.40
C TYR A 144 3.54 -4.95 -5.78
N LEU A 145 2.29 -4.54 -5.94
CA LEU A 145 1.71 -4.04 -7.18
C LEU A 145 1.83 -2.52 -7.32
N PRO A 146 1.58 -1.95 -8.52
CA PRO A 146 1.65 -0.52 -8.79
C PRO A 146 0.90 0.36 -7.79
N LEU A 147 1.45 1.55 -7.48
CA LEU A 147 0.82 2.48 -6.54
C LEU A 147 -0.25 3.38 -7.19
N TYR A 148 -0.03 3.78 -8.46
CA TYR A 148 -0.84 4.79 -9.16
C TYR A 148 -1.34 4.29 -10.51
N ASN A 149 -1.54 2.97 -10.63
CA ASN A 149 -2.09 2.40 -11.84
C ASN A 149 -2.98 1.19 -11.55
N GLY A 150 -4.00 1.02 -12.36
CA GLY A 150 -4.77 -0.21 -12.41
C GLY A 150 -4.07 -1.25 -13.28
N VAL A 151 -4.10 -2.49 -12.89
CA VAL A 151 -3.56 -3.63 -13.65
C VAL A 151 -4.69 -4.25 -14.49
N LYS A 152 -4.43 -4.51 -15.78
CA LYS A 152 -5.36 -5.21 -16.67
C LYS A 152 -5.24 -6.72 -16.54
N TRP A 153 -4.02 -7.20 -16.52
CA TRP A 153 -3.64 -8.59 -16.31
C TRP A 153 -2.18 -8.65 -15.83
N LEU A 154 -1.82 -9.70 -15.13
CA LEU A 154 -0.47 -9.96 -14.64
C LEU A 154 -0.19 -11.46 -14.63
N GLN A 155 1.04 -11.83 -14.96
CA GLN A 155 1.51 -13.20 -14.86
C GLN A 155 2.91 -13.25 -14.24
N VAL A 156 3.13 -14.26 -13.40
CA VAL A 156 4.45 -14.60 -12.85
C VAL A 156 4.98 -15.81 -13.59
N GLY A 157 6.15 -15.68 -14.19
CA GLY A 157 6.83 -16.73 -14.95
C GLY A 157 7.97 -17.36 -14.16
N VAL A 158 8.06 -18.68 -14.24
CA VAL A 158 9.18 -19.50 -13.76
C VAL A 158 9.67 -20.42 -14.89
N PRO A 159 10.95 -20.84 -14.89
CA PRO A 159 11.43 -21.84 -15.84
C PRO A 159 10.60 -23.13 -15.76
N GLU A 160 10.37 -23.79 -16.91
CA GLU A 160 9.67 -25.07 -16.97
C GLU A 160 10.34 -26.10 -16.05
N GLY A 161 9.52 -26.85 -15.31
CA GLY A 161 9.98 -27.82 -14.32
C GLY A 161 10.21 -27.24 -12.90
N SER A 162 10.18 -25.91 -12.73
CA SER A 162 10.19 -25.31 -11.40
C SER A 162 8.83 -25.46 -10.71
N ARG A 163 8.84 -25.66 -9.41
CA ARG A 163 7.62 -25.64 -8.59
C ARG A 163 7.18 -24.21 -8.35
N PHE A 164 5.88 -23.96 -8.42
CA PHE A 164 5.28 -22.67 -8.15
C PHE A 164 3.91 -22.86 -7.51
N GLU A 165 3.62 -22.07 -6.48
CA GLU A 165 2.29 -22.01 -5.87
C GLU A 165 2.00 -20.60 -5.35
N TYR A 166 0.80 -20.10 -5.60
CA TYR A 166 0.30 -18.91 -4.92
C TYR A 166 -0.10 -19.25 -3.49
N VAL A 167 0.15 -18.31 -2.57
CA VAL A 167 -0.31 -18.39 -1.17
C VAL A 167 -1.68 -17.72 -1.08
N PRO A 168 -2.68 -18.33 -0.43
CA PRO A 168 -3.98 -17.70 -0.20
C PRO A 168 -3.87 -16.34 0.46
N ALA A 169 -4.84 -15.47 0.22
CA ALA A 169 -4.97 -14.21 0.91
C ALA A 169 -4.97 -14.42 2.43
N SER A 170 -4.30 -13.54 3.17
CA SER A 170 -4.27 -13.61 4.63
C SER A 170 -5.67 -13.37 5.21
N THR A 171 -6.06 -14.18 6.18
CA THR A 171 -7.28 -14.00 6.98
C THR A 171 -7.05 -13.27 8.29
N GLU A 172 -5.83 -12.78 8.52
CA GLU A 172 -5.53 -11.99 9.71
C GLU A 172 -6.17 -10.60 9.62
N GLU A 173 -6.69 -10.11 10.74
CA GLU A 173 -7.19 -8.73 10.82
C GLU A 173 -6.08 -7.75 10.46
N PRO A 174 -6.27 -6.89 9.44
CA PRO A 174 -5.27 -5.93 8.99
C PRO A 174 -5.22 -4.67 9.87
N ILE A 175 -4.19 -3.85 9.66
CA ILE A 175 -4.29 -2.41 9.88
C ILE A 175 -4.97 -1.83 8.63
N VAL A 176 -6.06 -1.09 8.82
CA VAL A 176 -6.76 -0.41 7.71
C VAL A 176 -6.39 1.06 7.71
N VAL A 177 -5.87 1.53 6.58
CA VAL A 177 -5.45 2.92 6.40
C VAL A 177 -6.42 3.62 5.46
N TYR A 178 -7.13 4.62 5.94
CA TYR A 178 -7.86 5.58 5.12
C TYR A 178 -7.08 6.88 5.03
N GLY A 179 -6.78 7.33 3.82
CA GLY A 179 -5.96 8.51 3.66
C GLY A 179 -5.95 9.12 2.26
N THR A 180 -4.94 9.92 2.03
CA THR A 180 -4.75 10.78 0.87
C THR A 180 -3.81 10.17 -0.16
N SER A 181 -3.26 11.00 -1.08
CA SER A 181 -2.15 10.63 -1.96
C SER A 181 -0.93 10.10 -1.20
N ILE A 182 -0.66 10.64 0.00
CA ILE A 182 0.46 10.22 0.84
C ILE A 182 0.27 8.76 1.31
N ALA A 183 -0.95 8.41 1.73
CA ALA A 183 -1.28 7.03 2.08
C ALA A 183 -1.28 6.10 0.86
N GLN A 184 -1.78 6.57 -0.29
CA GLN A 184 -1.71 5.81 -1.55
C GLN A 184 -0.27 5.51 -1.96
N GLY A 185 0.69 6.39 -1.63
CA GLY A 185 2.12 6.22 -1.86
C GLY A 185 2.70 7.18 -2.90
N ALA A 186 2.09 8.39 -3.05
CA ALA A 186 2.60 9.42 -3.96
C ALA A 186 4.07 9.73 -3.70
N CYS A 187 4.84 9.78 -4.79
CA CYS A 187 6.27 10.06 -4.82
C CYS A 187 7.19 9.00 -4.19
N ALA A 188 6.65 7.90 -3.68
CA ALA A 188 7.50 6.74 -3.41
C ALA A 188 8.14 6.25 -4.71
N SER A 189 9.45 6.01 -4.68
CA SER A 189 10.21 5.63 -5.89
C SER A 189 9.79 4.27 -6.47
N ARG A 190 9.14 3.43 -5.67
CA ARG A 190 8.67 2.08 -6.00
C ARG A 190 7.65 1.60 -4.95
N PRO A 191 6.80 0.59 -5.23
CA PRO A 191 5.74 0.15 -4.33
C PRO A 191 6.18 -0.20 -2.91
N GLY A 192 7.31 -0.85 -2.75
CA GLY A 192 7.85 -1.20 -1.45
C GLY A 192 8.32 -0.02 -0.59
N MET A 193 8.40 1.19 -1.14
CA MET A 193 8.78 2.42 -0.41
C MET A 193 7.58 3.23 0.07
N ALA A 194 6.35 2.91 -0.32
CA ALA A 194 5.16 3.51 0.28
C ALA A 194 5.13 3.22 1.79
N TRP A 195 4.79 4.22 2.61
CA TRP A 195 4.85 4.07 4.07
C TRP A 195 3.97 2.93 4.59
N THR A 196 2.82 2.68 3.96
CA THR A 196 1.92 1.58 4.32
C THR A 196 2.57 0.20 4.13
N THR A 197 3.34 0.01 3.06
CA THR A 197 4.07 -1.24 2.81
C THR A 197 5.30 -1.40 3.72
N ILE A 198 5.93 -0.29 4.15
CA ILE A 198 6.98 -0.30 5.18
C ILE A 198 6.39 -0.73 6.52
N VAL A 199 5.22 -0.19 6.90
CA VAL A 199 4.48 -0.60 8.13
C VAL A 199 4.19 -2.09 8.09
N GLN A 200 3.63 -2.60 6.98
CA GLN A 200 3.34 -4.02 6.81
C GLN A 200 4.56 -4.91 7.06
N ARG A 201 5.67 -4.64 6.38
CA ARG A 201 6.89 -5.45 6.53
C ARG A 201 7.49 -5.37 7.92
N THR A 202 7.43 -4.20 8.55
CA THR A 202 8.03 -3.98 9.88
C THR A 202 7.21 -4.60 11.00
N LEU A 203 5.89 -4.54 10.89
CA LEU A 203 4.97 -5.13 11.87
C LEU A 203 4.57 -6.56 11.53
N GLN A 204 4.91 -7.04 10.34
CA GLN A 204 4.58 -8.37 9.83
C GLN A 204 3.08 -8.69 9.93
N CYS A 205 2.24 -7.71 9.61
CA CYS A 205 0.80 -7.86 9.61
C CYS A 205 0.20 -7.23 8.35
N PRO A 206 -0.93 -7.72 7.83
CA PRO A 206 -1.57 -7.14 6.66
C PRO A 206 -1.89 -5.65 6.87
N VAL A 207 -1.73 -4.85 5.81
CA VAL A 207 -2.11 -3.44 5.79
C VAL A 207 -2.99 -3.19 4.57
N VAL A 208 -4.26 -2.94 4.79
CA VAL A 208 -5.21 -2.53 3.73
C VAL A 208 -5.02 -1.04 3.48
N ASN A 209 -4.58 -0.70 2.26
CA ASN A 209 -4.37 0.68 1.84
C ASN A 209 -5.61 1.21 1.12
N LEU A 210 -6.36 2.08 1.77
CA LEU A 210 -7.47 2.86 1.22
C LEU A 210 -7.10 4.35 1.15
N GLY A 211 -5.89 4.64 0.68
CA GLY A 211 -5.45 5.97 0.27
C GLY A 211 -6.06 6.34 -1.09
N PHE A 212 -6.66 7.53 -1.17
CA PHE A 212 -7.29 8.05 -2.38
C PHE A 212 -6.74 9.45 -2.67
N SER A 213 -5.87 9.56 -3.67
CA SER A 213 -5.16 10.79 -4.05
C SER A 213 -6.11 11.98 -4.26
N GLY A 214 -5.95 13.07 -3.48
CA GLY A 214 -6.85 14.23 -3.48
C GLY A 214 -8.26 13.97 -2.92
N ASN A 215 -8.57 12.72 -2.50
CA ASN A 215 -9.93 12.27 -2.20
C ASN A 215 -10.10 11.55 -0.85
N GLY A 216 -9.10 11.57 -0.01
CA GLY A 216 -9.23 11.14 1.39
C GLY A 216 -9.85 12.28 2.22
N ARG A 217 -11.19 12.39 2.24
CA ARG A 217 -11.91 13.58 2.75
C ARG A 217 -12.87 13.29 3.89
N LEU A 218 -12.72 12.17 4.58
CA LEU A 218 -13.60 11.72 5.68
C LEU A 218 -15.08 11.60 5.28
N GLU A 219 -15.33 11.08 4.07
CA GLU A 219 -16.68 10.95 3.52
C GLU A 219 -17.39 9.73 4.09
N GLU A 220 -18.68 9.91 4.46
CA GLU A 220 -19.53 8.89 5.07
C GLU A 220 -19.57 7.61 4.24
N GLY A 221 -19.83 7.70 2.92
CA GLY A 221 -19.91 6.51 2.06
C GLY A 221 -18.61 5.71 1.99
N VAL A 222 -17.43 6.36 2.08
CA VAL A 222 -16.13 5.66 2.14
C VAL A 222 -15.93 5.01 3.51
N LEU A 223 -16.30 5.71 4.58
CA LEU A 223 -16.21 5.22 5.95
C LEU A 223 -17.15 4.03 6.22
N ASP A 224 -18.28 3.95 5.50
CA ASP A 224 -19.15 2.79 5.57
C ASP A 224 -18.45 1.51 5.11
N PHE A 225 -17.75 1.56 3.98
CA PHE A 225 -16.94 0.44 3.49
C PHE A 225 -15.76 0.14 4.42
N ILE A 226 -15.06 1.16 4.92
CA ILE A 226 -13.97 0.97 5.88
C ILE A 226 -14.45 0.24 7.12
N GLY A 227 -15.61 0.64 7.66
CA GLY A 227 -16.22 0.01 8.82
C GLY A 227 -16.78 -1.41 8.57
N GLU A 228 -16.76 -1.93 7.36
CA GLU A 228 -17.06 -3.33 7.07
C GLU A 228 -15.84 -4.26 7.17
N ILE A 229 -14.63 -3.69 7.16
CA ILE A 229 -13.39 -4.46 7.23
C ILE A 229 -13.02 -4.67 8.71
N PRO A 230 -13.11 -5.89 9.26
CA PRO A 230 -12.57 -6.18 10.58
C PRO A 230 -11.08 -5.83 10.63
N ALA A 231 -10.69 -5.02 11.60
CA ALA A 231 -9.33 -4.48 11.67
C ALA A 231 -8.78 -4.54 13.10
N ARG A 232 -7.46 -4.67 13.22
CA ARG A 232 -6.79 -4.49 14.51
C ARG A 232 -6.49 -3.03 14.84
N LEU A 233 -6.47 -2.17 13.83
CA LEU A 233 -6.28 -0.72 13.98
C LEU A 233 -6.82 -0.01 12.73
N TYR A 234 -7.61 1.03 12.91
CA TYR A 234 -7.94 2.01 11.87
C TYR A 234 -7.00 3.20 11.98
N VAL A 235 -6.32 3.57 10.88
CA VAL A 235 -5.48 4.76 10.76
C VAL A 235 -6.17 5.73 9.81
N ILE A 236 -6.52 6.92 10.31
CA ILE A 236 -7.24 7.96 9.57
C ILE A 236 -6.27 9.11 9.29
N ASP A 237 -5.75 9.18 8.06
CA ASP A 237 -4.72 10.10 7.59
C ASP A 237 -5.25 10.96 6.43
N CYS A 238 -6.26 11.79 6.71
CA CYS A 238 -7.01 12.51 5.68
C CYS A 238 -6.74 14.03 5.64
N MET A 239 -6.01 14.59 6.62
CA MET A 239 -5.89 16.04 6.77
C MET A 239 -5.26 16.73 5.56
N ALA A 240 -4.37 16.07 4.80
CA ALA A 240 -3.73 16.64 3.62
C ALA A 240 -4.69 16.89 2.42
N ASN A 241 -5.93 16.41 2.48
CA ASN A 241 -6.96 16.71 1.46
C ASN A 241 -8.07 17.65 1.94
N LEU A 242 -7.90 18.27 3.10
CA LEU A 242 -8.89 19.16 3.70
C LEU A 242 -8.44 20.64 3.90
N PRO A 243 -7.28 21.11 3.37
CA PRO A 243 -6.81 22.47 3.66
C PRO A 243 -7.68 23.59 3.10
N ASP A 244 -8.59 23.28 2.18
CA ASP A 244 -9.49 24.26 1.57
C ASP A 244 -10.91 24.20 2.21
N GLU A 245 -11.12 23.32 3.18
CA GLU A 245 -12.38 23.21 3.91
C GLU A 245 -12.36 24.11 5.17
N PRO A 246 -13.50 24.71 5.57
CA PRO A 246 -13.60 25.44 6.83
C PRO A 246 -13.32 24.56 8.05
N ASP A 247 -12.75 25.15 9.11
CA ASP A 247 -12.41 24.47 10.37
C ASP A 247 -13.58 23.67 10.95
N GLU A 248 -14.79 24.22 10.90
CA GLU A 248 -15.99 23.58 11.42
C GLU A 248 -16.37 22.34 10.60
N VAL A 249 -16.21 22.38 9.28
CA VAL A 249 -16.45 21.24 8.40
C VAL A 249 -15.46 20.11 8.69
N ILE A 250 -14.19 20.45 8.89
CA ILE A 250 -13.15 19.46 9.23
C ILE A 250 -13.46 18.84 10.60
N TYR A 251 -13.79 19.66 11.58
CA TYR A 251 -14.14 19.23 12.93
C TYR A 251 -15.32 18.25 12.91
N GLU A 252 -16.45 18.62 12.27
CA GLU A 252 -17.64 17.79 12.20
C GLU A 252 -17.39 16.48 11.43
N ARG A 253 -16.64 16.51 10.31
CA ARG A 253 -16.27 15.29 9.59
C ARG A 253 -15.39 14.36 10.43
N ALA A 254 -14.46 14.91 11.21
CA ALA A 254 -13.61 14.12 12.10
C ALA A 254 -14.41 13.45 13.23
N LEU A 255 -15.35 14.18 13.84
CA LEU A 255 -16.27 13.62 14.82
C LEU A 255 -17.12 12.49 14.21
N ALA A 256 -17.74 12.76 13.05
CA ALA A 256 -18.59 11.80 12.36
C ALA A 256 -17.83 10.53 12.00
N ALA A 257 -16.62 10.66 11.45
CA ALA A 257 -15.78 9.52 11.07
C ALA A 257 -15.49 8.58 12.25
N VAL A 258 -15.09 9.14 13.39
CA VAL A 258 -14.82 8.33 14.60
C VAL A 258 -16.09 7.70 15.12
N ARG A 259 -17.20 8.43 15.20
CA ARG A 259 -18.48 7.91 15.69
C ARG A 259 -19.03 6.81 14.78
N GLN A 260 -18.91 6.97 13.46
CA GLN A 260 -19.35 5.98 12.47
C GLN A 260 -18.58 4.66 12.62
N LEU A 261 -17.24 4.70 12.71
CA LEU A 261 -16.41 3.52 12.94
C LEU A 261 -16.69 2.90 14.31
N ARG A 262 -16.83 3.72 15.34
CA ARG A 262 -17.10 3.27 16.72
C ARG A 262 -18.48 2.63 16.87
N ALA A 263 -19.47 3.03 16.08
CA ALA A 263 -20.79 2.38 16.05
C ALA A 263 -20.74 0.92 15.57
N LYS A 264 -19.70 0.56 14.82
CA LYS A 264 -19.51 -0.80 14.28
C LYS A 264 -18.47 -1.62 15.06
N HIS A 265 -17.43 -0.99 15.64
CA HIS A 265 -16.28 -1.67 16.23
C HIS A 265 -15.70 -0.96 17.44
N ASP A 266 -15.17 -1.75 18.39
CA ASP A 266 -14.33 -1.29 19.50
C ASP A 266 -12.83 -1.20 19.13
N THR A 267 -12.50 -1.49 17.87
CA THR A 267 -11.14 -1.46 17.33
C THR A 267 -10.48 -0.11 17.59
N PRO A 268 -9.19 -0.04 17.96
CA PRO A 268 -8.45 1.20 18.08
C PRO A 268 -8.51 2.05 16.83
N ILE A 269 -8.66 3.38 17.00
CA ILE A 269 -8.63 4.37 15.92
C ILE A 269 -7.48 5.32 16.19
N LEU A 270 -6.58 5.49 15.22
CA LEU A 270 -5.47 6.45 15.23
C LEU A 270 -5.79 7.59 14.25
N LEU A 271 -6.00 8.78 14.78
CA LEU A 271 -6.10 10.01 13.99
C LEU A 271 -4.70 10.56 13.73
N VAL A 272 -4.41 10.93 12.47
CA VAL A 272 -3.11 11.43 12.04
C VAL A 272 -3.24 12.86 11.53
N GLU A 273 -2.37 13.75 12.00
CA GLU A 273 -2.29 15.14 11.53
C GLU A 273 -1.64 15.24 10.14
N HIS A 274 -1.85 16.36 9.49
CA HIS A 274 -1.12 16.75 8.28
C HIS A 274 0.36 16.93 8.61
N ALA A 275 1.25 16.31 7.84
CA ALA A 275 2.71 16.41 8.05
C ALA A 275 3.30 17.79 7.74
N GLY A 276 2.53 18.70 7.16
CA GLY A 276 2.94 20.04 6.76
C GLY A 276 3.19 20.17 5.25
N TYR A 277 3.72 21.33 4.87
CA TYR A 277 4.21 21.62 3.53
C TYR A 277 5.70 21.99 3.58
N CYS A 278 6.48 21.61 2.57
CA CYS A 278 7.93 21.83 2.55
C CYS A 278 8.33 23.30 2.70
N GLN A 279 7.51 24.25 2.23
CA GLN A 279 7.75 25.69 2.28
C GLN A 279 7.10 26.39 3.48
N ALA A 280 6.47 25.67 4.41
CA ALA A 280 5.69 26.27 5.49
C ALA A 280 6.53 27.18 6.43
N GLU A 281 7.81 26.88 6.58
CA GLU A 281 8.71 27.70 7.40
C GLU A 281 9.05 29.05 6.75
N SER A 282 9.00 29.14 5.42
CA SER A 282 9.27 30.36 4.64
C SER A 282 8.02 31.06 4.12
N ASP A 283 6.86 30.43 4.22
CA ASP A 283 5.57 30.93 3.75
C ASP A 283 4.47 30.71 4.79
N THR A 284 4.15 31.78 5.53
CA THR A 284 3.12 31.75 6.58
C THR A 284 1.73 31.41 6.04
N THR A 285 1.43 31.67 4.77
CA THR A 285 0.16 31.26 4.13
C THR A 285 0.08 29.75 4.06
N GLN A 286 1.17 29.10 3.64
CA GLN A 286 1.23 27.64 3.57
C GLN A 286 1.28 27.01 4.98
N PHE A 287 1.93 27.69 5.95
CA PHE A 287 1.85 27.26 7.34
C PHE A 287 0.40 27.26 7.83
N HIS A 288 -0.32 28.35 7.67
CA HIS A 288 -1.72 28.45 8.11
C HIS A 288 -2.62 27.45 7.37
N ARG A 289 -2.37 27.21 6.09
CA ARG A 289 -3.17 26.32 5.24
C ARG A 289 -3.20 24.87 5.70
N TYR A 290 -2.13 24.33 6.26
CA TYR A 290 -2.17 22.99 6.84
C TYR A 290 -2.46 23.01 8.36
N HIS A 291 -1.98 24.05 9.06
CA HIS A 291 -2.04 24.09 10.50
C HIS A 291 -3.47 24.16 11.03
N HIS A 292 -4.36 24.88 10.34
CA HIS A 292 -5.77 24.95 10.76
C HIS A 292 -6.45 23.58 10.70
N THR A 293 -6.11 22.72 9.72
CA THR A 293 -6.65 21.35 9.64
C THR A 293 -6.25 20.54 10.86
N ASN A 294 -5.00 20.67 11.32
CA ASN A 294 -4.50 20.03 12.52
C ASN A 294 -5.19 20.57 13.79
N LEU A 295 -5.43 21.87 13.87
CA LEU A 295 -6.18 22.47 14.98
C LEU A 295 -7.63 21.95 15.04
N ALA A 296 -8.31 21.86 13.89
CA ALA A 296 -9.66 21.30 13.81
C ALA A 296 -9.69 19.82 14.24
N LEU A 297 -8.73 19.01 13.79
CA LEU A 297 -8.59 17.61 14.18
C LEU A 297 -8.27 17.46 15.68
N ARG A 298 -7.38 18.28 16.24
CA ARG A 298 -7.07 18.32 17.69
C ARG A 298 -8.31 18.66 18.51
N ARG A 299 -9.12 19.61 18.05
CA ARG A 299 -10.39 19.97 18.67
C ARG A 299 -11.35 18.79 18.68
N ALA A 300 -11.53 18.11 17.53
CA ALA A 300 -12.37 16.92 17.43
C ALA A 300 -11.90 15.79 18.36
N TYR A 301 -10.59 15.54 18.38
CA TYR A 301 -10.00 14.54 19.29
C TYR A 301 -10.30 14.84 20.75
N ARG A 302 -10.14 16.11 21.21
CA ARG A 302 -10.42 16.52 22.58
C ARG A 302 -11.90 16.30 22.94
N THR A 303 -12.82 16.75 22.08
CA THR A 303 -14.27 16.55 22.25
C THR A 303 -14.61 15.06 22.42
N LEU A 304 -14.08 14.20 21.56
CA LEU A 304 -14.31 12.75 21.65
C LEU A 304 -13.71 12.13 22.93
N LYS A 305 -12.58 12.65 23.41
CA LYS A 305 -12.00 12.24 24.70
C LYS A 305 -12.84 12.69 25.89
N GLU A 306 -13.41 13.89 25.83
CA GLU A 306 -14.36 14.42 26.86
C GLU A 306 -15.66 13.61 26.87
N GLU A 307 -16.12 13.13 25.71
CA GLU A 307 -17.23 12.20 25.56
C GLU A 307 -16.89 10.75 26.00
N ASN A 308 -15.64 10.53 26.45
CA ASN A 308 -15.14 9.20 26.85
C ASN A 308 -15.17 8.15 25.74
N VAL A 309 -15.00 8.55 24.46
CA VAL A 309 -14.89 7.60 23.35
C VAL A 309 -13.66 6.71 23.59
N PRO A 310 -13.84 5.37 23.70
CA PRO A 310 -12.74 4.47 24.04
C PRO A 310 -11.81 4.23 22.87
N ASN A 311 -10.61 3.71 23.13
CA ASN A 311 -9.64 3.24 22.13
C ASN A 311 -9.34 4.27 21.02
N LEU A 312 -9.32 5.56 21.36
CA LEU A 312 -9.02 6.66 20.45
C LEU A 312 -7.63 7.22 20.73
N PHE A 313 -6.79 7.25 19.70
CA PHE A 313 -5.38 7.63 19.73
C PHE A 313 -5.10 8.75 18.72
N TYR A 314 -3.96 9.41 18.90
CA TYR A 314 -3.57 10.56 18.10
C TYR A 314 -2.09 10.51 17.74
N LEU A 315 -1.76 10.93 16.51
CA LEU A 315 -0.40 11.11 16.01
C LEU A 315 -0.28 12.54 15.51
N SER A 316 0.50 13.32 16.22
CA SER A 316 0.65 14.75 15.93
C SER A 316 1.66 15.00 14.80
N HIS A 317 1.60 16.21 14.23
CA HIS A 317 2.55 16.72 13.26
C HIS A 317 4.01 16.63 13.77
N GLU A 318 4.22 16.98 15.03
CA GLU A 318 5.54 16.96 15.65
C GLU A 318 6.10 15.52 15.75
N GLU A 319 5.25 14.53 15.97
CA GLU A 319 5.64 13.13 16.05
C GLU A 319 5.92 12.51 14.67
N LEU A 320 5.36 13.05 13.60
CA LEU A 320 5.68 12.66 12.22
C LEU A 320 7.12 13.05 11.87
N ASN A 321 7.62 14.14 12.46
CA ASN A 321 9.02 14.58 12.45
C ASN A 321 9.65 14.64 11.04
N TYR A 322 8.93 15.23 10.08
CA TYR A 322 9.46 15.41 8.73
C TYR A 322 10.61 16.40 8.72
N HIS A 323 11.67 16.04 8.00
CA HIS A 323 12.84 16.88 7.77
C HIS A 323 12.66 17.70 6.47
N PRO A 324 13.33 18.84 6.28
CA PRO A 324 13.30 19.58 5.02
C PRO A 324 13.58 18.73 3.77
N ASP A 325 14.41 17.68 3.85
CA ASP A 325 14.71 16.76 2.75
C ASP A 325 13.68 15.64 2.57
N SER A 326 12.61 15.63 3.36
CA SER A 326 11.58 14.58 3.31
C SER A 326 10.65 14.70 2.11
N TRP A 327 10.74 15.76 1.33
CA TRP A 327 9.76 16.15 0.32
C TRP A 327 10.28 15.95 -1.11
N VAL A 328 9.36 15.63 -2.04
CA VAL A 328 9.61 15.64 -3.49
C VAL A 328 9.05 16.90 -4.11
N ASP A 329 7.85 17.29 -3.70
CA ASP A 329 7.19 18.53 -4.07
C ASP A 329 6.72 19.27 -2.80
N TYR A 330 5.73 20.16 -2.93
CA TYR A 330 5.28 20.97 -1.79
C TYR A 330 4.59 20.16 -0.66
N VAL A 331 4.09 18.92 -0.95
CA VAL A 331 3.29 18.13 0.01
C VAL A 331 3.61 16.64 0.04
N HIS A 332 4.14 16.08 -1.05
CA HIS A 332 4.39 14.65 -1.15
C HIS A 332 5.78 14.24 -0.66
N PRO A 333 5.84 13.22 0.19
CA PRO A 333 7.11 12.77 0.76
C PRO A 333 7.97 12.00 -0.23
N SER A 334 9.28 12.20 -0.13
CA SER A 334 10.30 11.33 -0.72
C SER A 334 10.31 9.96 -0.04
N ASP A 335 11.13 9.02 -0.52
CA ASP A 335 11.34 7.73 0.17
C ASP A 335 11.75 7.91 1.64
N TRP A 336 12.51 8.97 1.94
CA TRP A 336 12.84 9.29 3.32
C TRP A 336 11.62 9.74 4.11
N GLY A 337 10.82 10.67 3.59
CA GLY A 337 9.57 11.10 4.23
C GLY A 337 8.59 9.94 4.41
N MET A 338 8.47 9.04 3.42
CA MET A 338 7.70 7.80 3.54
C MET A 338 8.21 6.93 4.71
N ARG A 339 9.53 6.85 4.90
CA ARG A 339 10.11 6.12 6.01
C ARG A 339 9.79 6.77 7.35
N GLN A 340 9.87 8.10 7.47
CA GLN A 340 9.51 8.83 8.69
C GLN A 340 8.03 8.65 9.05
N GLN A 341 7.12 8.79 8.07
CA GLN A 341 5.68 8.50 8.25
C GLN A 341 5.47 7.08 8.79
N ALA A 342 6.14 6.10 8.16
CA ALA A 342 6.04 4.72 8.59
C ALA A 342 6.53 4.51 10.02
N GLU A 343 7.67 5.09 10.40
CA GLU A 343 8.27 4.95 11.74
C GLU A 343 7.38 5.55 12.83
N ALA A 344 6.77 6.72 12.57
CA ALA A 344 5.81 7.33 13.48
C ALA A 344 4.57 6.44 13.69
N VAL A 345 3.98 5.94 12.60
CA VAL A 345 2.81 5.04 12.67
C VAL A 345 3.19 3.71 13.34
N ILE A 346 4.35 3.12 13.04
CA ILE A 346 4.84 1.89 13.68
C ILE A 346 5.01 2.08 15.20
N SER A 347 5.58 3.21 15.61
CA SER A 347 5.76 3.53 17.04
C SER A 347 4.41 3.58 17.77
N LYS A 348 3.42 4.29 17.20
CA LYS A 348 2.07 4.34 17.75
C LYS A 348 1.38 2.98 17.73
N ALA A 349 1.45 2.25 16.62
CA ALA A 349 0.83 0.93 16.50
C ALA A 349 1.37 -0.05 17.55
N ARG A 350 2.69 -0.05 17.81
CA ARG A 350 3.30 -0.87 18.86
C ARG A 350 2.81 -0.50 20.26
N THR A 351 2.62 0.79 20.53
CA THR A 351 2.07 1.26 21.81
C THR A 351 0.61 0.85 21.96
N ILE A 352 -0.19 0.91 20.88
CA ILE A 352 -1.62 0.62 20.88
C ILE A 352 -1.88 -0.88 20.95
N LEU A 353 -1.20 -1.67 20.11
CA LEU A 353 -1.49 -3.09 19.93
C LEU A 353 -0.62 -4.02 20.81
N GLY A 354 0.43 -3.48 21.42
CA GLY A 354 1.43 -4.31 22.08
C GLY A 354 2.24 -5.16 21.08
N PRO A 355 2.88 -6.24 21.54
CA PRO A 355 3.61 -7.15 20.65
C PRO A 355 2.65 -7.83 19.67
N ILE A 356 2.82 -7.57 18.38
CA ILE A 356 2.06 -8.25 17.34
C ILE A 356 2.64 -9.66 17.21
N LYS A 357 1.86 -10.66 17.61
CA LYS A 357 2.24 -12.07 17.43
C LYS A 357 2.02 -12.41 15.95
N THR A 358 3.08 -12.70 15.24
CA THR A 358 3.00 -13.38 13.96
C THR A 358 2.65 -14.85 14.19
N LYS A 359 1.62 -15.34 13.54
CA LYS A 359 1.26 -16.77 13.55
C LYS A 359 2.15 -17.58 12.61
#